data_8fc3580cccc6e6fb3648b517e7df8eca
#
_entry.id   8fc3580cccc6e6fb3648b517e7df8eca
#
_cell.length_a   1.000
_cell.length_b   1.000
_cell.length_c   1.000
_cell.angle_alpha   90.00
_cell.angle_beta   90.00
_cell.angle_gamma   90.00
#
_symmetry.space_group_name_H-M   'P 1'
#
loop_
_entity.id
_entity.type
_entity.pdbx_description
1 polymer ?
#
loop_
_entity_poly.entity_id
_entity_poly.type
_entity_poly.pdbx_seq_one_letter_code
_entity_poly.pdbx_strand_id
1 'polypeptide(L)'
;MLYFDWFDLPVSLYPDTSLLKQRFLSKSKLFHPDKFTLASEEEQAKALESSGFNNQAYKVLSDVDARIQYILDEYGLLKDDKEAMPPDFLMKMMVFNEAISDLEDDPSSFSTLQNDLVEWEHELKAELDYCASLLPLDKENARQLKTYFFKRKYYLRIQDNFSKFAQP
;
A
#
# COMPACT_ATOMS: atom_id res chain seq x y z
N MET A 1 -13.15 -10.68 2.49
CA MET A 1 -12.56 -9.29 2.46
C MET A 1 -13.48 -8.38 1.67
N LEU A 2 -14.29 -7.59 2.36
CA LEU A 2 -15.43 -6.85 1.79
C LEU A 2 -15.12 -6.01 0.54
N TYR A 3 -13.95 -5.36 0.46
CA TYR A 3 -13.64 -4.51 -0.70
C TYR A 3 -13.38 -5.32 -1.97
N PHE A 4 -12.72 -6.46 -1.88
CA PHE A 4 -12.53 -7.34 -3.02
C PHE A 4 -13.86 -7.98 -3.46
N ASP A 5 -14.66 -8.44 -2.48
CA ASP A 5 -15.98 -9.01 -2.73
C ASP A 5 -16.94 -7.99 -3.37
N TRP A 6 -16.86 -6.72 -2.94
CA TRP A 6 -17.63 -5.64 -3.54
C TRP A 6 -17.40 -5.50 -5.04
N PHE A 7 -16.17 -5.66 -5.48
CA PHE A 7 -15.82 -5.58 -6.89
C PHE A 7 -15.77 -6.96 -7.58
N ASP A 8 -16.24 -8.03 -6.95
CA ASP A 8 -16.13 -9.43 -7.42
C ASP A 8 -14.72 -9.77 -7.90
N LEU A 9 -13.70 -9.35 -7.18
CA LEU A 9 -12.30 -9.61 -7.47
C LEU A 9 -11.74 -10.63 -6.49
N PRO A 10 -10.81 -11.49 -6.92
CA PRO A 10 -10.04 -12.30 -5.98
C PRO A 10 -9.14 -11.40 -5.14
N VAL A 11 -8.86 -11.82 -3.89
CA VAL A 11 -7.85 -11.15 -3.06
C VAL A 11 -6.50 -11.25 -3.74
N SER A 12 -5.87 -10.11 -3.99
CA SER A 12 -4.60 -10.04 -4.73
C SER A 12 -3.80 -8.82 -4.30
N LEU A 13 -2.46 -8.97 -4.24
CA LEU A 13 -1.55 -7.83 -4.12
C LEU A 13 -1.40 -7.09 -5.46
N TYR A 14 -1.74 -7.75 -6.57
CA TYR A 14 -1.75 -7.18 -7.93
C TYR A 14 -3.10 -7.42 -8.61
N PRO A 15 -4.18 -6.74 -8.17
CA PRO A 15 -5.48 -6.89 -8.83
C PRO A 15 -5.42 -6.33 -10.26
N ASP A 16 -6.24 -6.87 -11.14
CA ASP A 16 -6.45 -6.28 -12.47
C ASP A 16 -7.02 -4.86 -12.31
N THR A 17 -6.17 -3.87 -12.53
CA THR A 17 -6.52 -2.45 -12.35
C THR A 17 -7.55 -1.97 -13.37
N SER A 18 -7.57 -2.55 -14.57
CA SER A 18 -8.55 -2.21 -15.61
C SER A 18 -9.92 -2.72 -15.23
N LEU A 19 -9.99 -3.98 -14.76
CA LEU A 19 -11.23 -4.59 -14.29
C LEU A 19 -11.76 -3.90 -13.03
N LEU A 20 -10.88 -3.57 -12.06
CA LEU A 20 -11.22 -2.81 -10.86
C LEU A 20 -11.85 -1.45 -11.23
N LYS A 21 -11.22 -0.71 -12.14
CA LYS A 21 -11.72 0.59 -12.62
C LYS A 21 -13.07 0.45 -13.34
N GLN A 22 -13.21 -0.56 -14.19
CA GLN A 22 -14.47 -0.83 -14.90
C GLN A 22 -15.62 -1.09 -13.91
N ARG A 23 -15.40 -1.93 -12.90
CA ARG A 23 -16.41 -2.26 -11.89
C ARG A 23 -16.73 -1.09 -10.99
N PHE A 24 -15.72 -0.31 -10.59
CA PHE A 24 -15.91 0.95 -9.88
C PHE A 24 -16.84 1.90 -10.64
N LEU A 25 -16.56 2.17 -11.92
CA LEU A 25 -17.37 3.07 -12.74
C LEU A 25 -18.81 2.55 -12.94
N SER A 26 -18.98 1.25 -13.09
CA SER A 26 -20.30 0.63 -13.22
C SER A 26 -21.13 0.82 -11.95
N LYS A 27 -20.53 0.59 -10.77
CA LYS A 27 -21.20 0.79 -9.47
C LYS A 27 -21.42 2.28 -9.17
N SER A 28 -20.48 3.17 -9.54
CA SER A 28 -20.66 4.62 -9.42
C SER A 28 -21.88 5.11 -10.21
N LYS A 29 -22.08 4.58 -11.42
CA LYS A 29 -23.29 4.88 -12.20
C LYS A 29 -24.55 4.29 -11.58
N LEU A 30 -24.46 3.10 -10.97
CA LEU A 30 -25.61 2.43 -10.34
C LEU A 30 -26.10 3.19 -9.11
N PHE A 31 -25.19 3.61 -8.24
CA PHE A 31 -25.48 4.25 -6.94
C PHE A 31 -25.34 5.77 -6.97
N HIS A 32 -25.36 6.40 -8.17
CA HIS A 32 -25.22 7.85 -8.27
C HIS A 32 -26.42 8.55 -7.61
N PRO A 33 -26.22 9.51 -6.67
CA PRO A 33 -27.29 10.17 -5.95
C PRO A 33 -28.37 10.78 -6.85
N ASP A 34 -27.99 11.33 -8.02
CA ASP A 34 -28.93 11.95 -8.97
C ASP A 34 -30.00 10.98 -9.48
N LYS A 35 -29.77 9.67 -9.43
CA LYS A 35 -30.77 8.68 -9.82
C LYS A 35 -31.86 8.46 -8.76
N PHE A 36 -31.60 8.91 -7.55
CA PHE A 36 -32.45 8.67 -6.40
C PHE A 36 -33.14 9.95 -5.89
N THR A 37 -33.07 11.06 -6.65
CA THR A 37 -33.64 12.35 -6.27
C THR A 37 -35.17 12.31 -6.02
N LEU A 38 -35.87 11.40 -6.68
CA LEU A 38 -37.30 11.17 -6.54
C LEU A 38 -37.64 9.90 -5.72
N ALA A 39 -36.62 9.21 -5.21
CA ALA A 39 -36.80 8.00 -4.39
C ALA A 39 -37.11 8.36 -2.94
N SER A 40 -37.51 7.36 -2.14
CA SER A 40 -37.72 7.53 -0.69
C SER A 40 -36.41 7.94 0.02
N GLU A 41 -36.54 8.59 1.18
CA GLU A 41 -35.36 8.95 2.02
C GLU A 41 -34.48 7.74 2.36
N GLU A 42 -35.11 6.58 2.59
CA GLU A 42 -34.39 5.34 2.86
C GLU A 42 -33.54 4.88 1.65
N GLU A 43 -34.13 4.96 0.44
CA GLU A 43 -33.39 4.59 -0.80
C GLU A 43 -32.28 5.58 -1.12
N GLN A 44 -32.51 6.88 -0.88
CA GLN A 44 -31.48 7.92 -1.01
C GLN A 44 -30.33 7.67 -0.05
N ALA A 45 -30.61 7.35 1.21
CA ALA A 45 -29.59 7.04 2.22
C ALA A 45 -28.77 5.79 1.83
N LYS A 46 -29.41 4.71 1.39
CA LYS A 46 -28.73 3.49 0.90
C LYS A 46 -27.87 3.76 -0.33
N ALA A 47 -28.32 4.58 -1.26
CA ALA A 47 -27.56 4.95 -2.44
C ALA A 47 -26.30 5.75 -2.05
N LEU A 48 -26.44 6.70 -1.13
CA LEU A 48 -25.33 7.50 -0.62
C LEU A 48 -24.30 6.63 0.11
N GLU A 49 -24.74 5.74 0.98
CA GLU A 49 -23.87 4.77 1.68
C GLU A 49 -23.12 3.88 0.70
N SER A 50 -23.83 3.30 -0.28
CA SER A 50 -23.24 2.45 -1.32
C SER A 50 -22.24 3.21 -2.18
N SER A 51 -22.52 4.47 -2.53
CA SER A 51 -21.62 5.35 -3.26
C SER A 51 -20.37 5.67 -2.45
N GLY A 52 -20.51 5.98 -1.16
CA GLY A 52 -19.40 6.21 -0.24
C GLY A 52 -18.52 4.97 -0.10
N PHE A 53 -19.13 3.80 0.10
CA PHE A 53 -18.42 2.53 0.18
C PHE A 53 -17.65 2.20 -1.11
N ASN A 54 -18.29 2.41 -2.28
CA ASN A 54 -17.67 2.22 -3.59
C ASN A 54 -16.40 3.06 -3.76
N ASN A 55 -16.47 4.34 -3.39
CA ASN A 55 -15.34 5.27 -3.47
C ASN A 55 -14.20 4.84 -2.52
N GLN A 56 -14.53 4.50 -1.28
CA GLN A 56 -13.54 4.06 -0.29
C GLN A 56 -12.86 2.76 -0.71
N ALA A 57 -13.63 1.77 -1.15
CA ALA A 57 -13.12 0.49 -1.62
C ALA A 57 -12.19 0.66 -2.83
N TYR A 58 -12.58 1.50 -3.80
CA TYR A 58 -11.75 1.79 -4.96
C TYR A 58 -10.44 2.50 -4.57
N LYS A 59 -10.52 3.51 -3.70
CA LYS A 59 -9.34 4.23 -3.20
C LYS A 59 -8.33 3.28 -2.55
N VAL A 60 -8.81 2.37 -1.70
CA VAL A 60 -7.95 1.41 -1.01
C VAL A 60 -7.36 0.38 -1.98
N LEU A 61 -8.19 -0.20 -2.86
CA LEU A 61 -7.72 -1.27 -3.77
C LEU A 61 -6.87 -0.75 -4.93
N SER A 62 -6.97 0.52 -5.31
CA SER A 62 -6.15 1.12 -6.36
C SER A 62 -4.75 1.51 -5.90
N ASP A 63 -4.53 1.73 -4.61
CA ASP A 63 -3.24 2.06 -4.02
C ASP A 63 -2.57 0.82 -3.42
N VAL A 64 -1.28 0.61 -3.73
CA VAL A 64 -0.54 -0.59 -3.30
C VAL A 64 -0.41 -0.65 -1.78
N ASP A 65 -0.01 0.45 -1.17
CA ASP A 65 0.29 0.49 0.27
C ASP A 65 -1.01 0.42 1.09
N ALA A 66 -2.07 1.14 0.66
CA ALA A 66 -3.38 1.06 1.29
C ALA A 66 -4.00 -0.35 1.15
N ARG A 67 -3.81 -1.01 0.01
CA ARG A 67 -4.28 -2.37 -0.23
C ARG A 67 -3.58 -3.39 0.65
N ILE A 68 -2.25 -3.31 0.78
CA ILE A 68 -1.47 -4.18 1.68
C ILE A 68 -1.93 -3.95 3.13
N GLN A 69 -2.03 -2.69 3.54
CA GLN A 69 -2.52 -2.35 4.87
C GLN A 69 -3.91 -2.93 5.13
N TYR A 70 -4.84 -2.79 4.18
CA TYR A 70 -6.18 -3.35 4.28
C TYR A 70 -6.16 -4.88 4.42
N ILE A 71 -5.36 -5.57 3.61
CA ILE A 71 -5.21 -7.03 3.71
C ILE A 71 -4.70 -7.43 5.09
N LEU A 72 -3.65 -6.77 5.59
CA LEU A 72 -3.08 -7.06 6.92
C LEU A 72 -4.06 -6.78 8.06
N ASP A 73 -4.87 -5.73 7.95
CA ASP A 73 -5.88 -5.38 8.95
C ASP A 73 -7.01 -6.42 9.00
N GLU A 74 -7.45 -6.91 7.84
CA GLU A 74 -8.42 -8.02 7.74
C GLU A 74 -7.91 -9.33 8.39
N TYR A 75 -6.60 -9.56 8.40
CA TYR A 75 -5.95 -10.66 9.15
C TYR A 75 -5.71 -10.32 10.63
N GLY A 76 -6.02 -9.11 11.08
CA GLY A 76 -5.83 -8.64 12.45
C GLY A 76 -4.37 -8.47 12.85
N LEU A 77 -3.45 -8.33 11.89
CA LEU A 77 -2.00 -8.30 12.12
C LEU A 77 -1.46 -6.91 12.46
N LEU A 78 -2.23 -5.84 12.23
CA LEU A 78 -1.80 -4.47 12.50
C LEU A 78 -2.09 -4.02 13.94
N LYS A 79 -2.82 -4.82 14.72
CA LYS A 79 -3.20 -4.47 16.10
C LYS A 79 -2.04 -4.55 17.10
N ASP A 80 -1.00 -5.32 16.78
CA ASP A 80 0.20 -5.49 17.61
C ASP A 80 1.42 -4.90 16.91
N ASP A 81 1.80 -3.68 17.28
CA ASP A 81 2.99 -2.96 16.76
C ASP A 81 4.33 -3.50 17.30
N LYS A 82 4.32 -4.62 18.03
CA LYS A 82 5.48 -5.10 18.80
C LYS A 82 6.37 -6.12 18.05
N GLU A 83 6.12 -6.36 16.77
CA GLU A 83 7.01 -7.24 16.02
C GLU A 83 8.32 -6.51 15.72
N ALA A 84 9.40 -7.03 16.29
CA ALA A 84 10.73 -6.45 16.08
C ALA A 84 11.14 -6.61 14.61
N MET A 85 11.57 -5.52 13.99
CA MET A 85 12.16 -5.57 12.66
C MET A 85 13.45 -6.40 12.68
N PRO A 86 13.77 -7.12 11.58
CA PRO A 86 15.01 -7.88 11.49
C PRO A 86 16.24 -6.99 11.79
N PRO A 87 17.19 -7.46 12.61
CA PRO A 87 18.35 -6.64 13.00
C PRO A 87 19.19 -6.14 11.83
N ASP A 88 19.36 -6.97 10.80
CA ASP A 88 20.05 -6.63 9.54
C ASP A 88 19.37 -5.46 8.81
N PHE A 89 18.03 -5.46 8.79
CA PHE A 89 17.26 -4.35 8.23
C PHE A 89 17.44 -3.07 9.05
N LEU A 90 17.43 -3.16 10.38
CA LEU A 90 17.66 -2.00 11.25
C LEU A 90 19.06 -1.40 11.02
N MET A 91 20.08 -2.26 10.86
CA MET A 91 21.43 -1.81 10.51
C MET A 91 21.46 -1.11 9.15
N LYS A 92 20.83 -1.69 8.12
CA LYS A 92 20.72 -1.08 6.79
C LYS A 92 20.12 0.33 6.89
N MET A 93 19.05 0.50 7.64
CA MET A 93 18.42 1.81 7.86
C MET A 93 19.33 2.81 8.55
N MET A 94 20.09 2.38 9.56
CA MET A 94 21.03 3.26 10.28
C MET A 94 22.13 3.77 9.33
N VAL A 95 22.71 2.86 8.55
CA VAL A 95 23.74 3.20 7.55
C VAL A 95 23.22 4.21 6.53
N PHE A 96 22.02 3.99 6.00
CA PHE A 96 21.42 4.92 5.05
C PHE A 96 21.13 6.30 5.67
N ASN A 97 20.60 6.36 6.89
CA ASN A 97 20.34 7.65 7.55
C ASN A 97 21.62 8.42 7.84
N GLU A 98 22.69 7.73 8.27
CA GLU A 98 24.02 8.31 8.47
C GLU A 98 24.55 8.86 7.15
N ALA A 99 24.57 8.04 6.09
CA ALA A 99 25.06 8.45 4.79
C ALA A 99 24.26 9.62 4.16
N ILE A 100 22.95 9.71 4.42
CA ILE A 100 22.14 10.86 4.00
C ILE A 100 22.53 12.12 4.80
N SER A 101 22.81 12.00 6.10
CA SER A 101 23.26 13.13 6.91
C SER A 101 24.62 13.65 6.44
N ASP A 102 25.51 12.77 6.03
CA ASP A 102 26.85 13.11 5.52
C ASP A 102 26.80 13.85 4.18
N LEU A 103 25.69 13.79 3.44
CA LEU A 103 25.52 14.56 2.18
C LEU A 103 25.54 16.07 2.38
N GLU A 104 25.27 16.57 3.59
CA GLU A 104 25.40 18.00 3.91
C GLU A 104 26.85 18.46 3.83
N ASP A 105 27.78 17.58 4.22
CA ASP A 105 29.23 17.87 4.27
C ASP A 105 29.98 17.37 3.03
N ASP A 106 29.54 16.23 2.47
CA ASP A 106 30.14 15.61 1.26
C ASP A 106 29.08 15.19 0.23
N PRO A 107 28.68 16.08 -0.69
CA PRO A 107 27.76 15.76 -1.77
C PRO A 107 28.25 14.73 -2.79
N SER A 108 29.54 14.38 -2.78
CA SER A 108 30.11 13.44 -3.77
C SER A 108 29.53 12.04 -3.70
N SER A 109 29.04 11.63 -2.54
CA SER A 109 28.41 10.32 -2.32
C SER A 109 26.94 10.22 -2.80
N PHE A 110 26.33 11.33 -3.28
CA PHE A 110 24.93 11.37 -3.71
C PHE A 110 24.60 10.29 -4.76
N SER A 111 25.41 10.17 -5.81
CA SER A 111 25.16 9.21 -6.91
C SER A 111 25.25 7.76 -6.43
N THR A 112 26.15 7.47 -5.50
CA THR A 112 26.29 6.13 -4.90
C THR A 112 25.03 5.79 -4.10
N LEU A 113 24.63 6.68 -3.20
CA LEU A 113 23.41 6.51 -2.41
C LEU A 113 22.16 6.36 -3.26
N GLN A 114 22.07 7.10 -4.36
CA GLN A 114 20.97 6.97 -5.30
C GLN A 114 20.88 5.57 -5.90
N ASN A 115 22.02 5.02 -6.33
CA ASN A 115 22.08 3.66 -6.87
C ASN A 115 21.72 2.61 -5.81
N ASP A 116 22.22 2.76 -4.59
CA ASP A 116 21.92 1.86 -3.49
C ASP A 116 20.42 1.89 -3.12
N LEU A 117 19.77 3.05 -3.18
CA LEU A 117 18.32 3.16 -2.99
C LEU A 117 17.53 2.47 -4.10
N VAL A 118 17.98 2.57 -5.37
CA VAL A 118 17.36 1.86 -6.50
C VAL A 118 17.50 0.34 -6.32
N GLU A 119 18.69 -0.13 -5.91
CA GLU A 119 18.88 -1.56 -5.63
C GLU A 119 17.97 -2.05 -4.50
N TRP A 120 17.85 -1.27 -3.44
CA TRP A 120 16.94 -1.60 -2.35
C TRP A 120 15.46 -1.63 -2.78
N GLU A 121 15.04 -0.73 -3.66
CA GLU A 121 13.70 -0.78 -4.25
C GLU A 121 13.45 -2.08 -5.01
N HIS A 122 14.45 -2.54 -5.77
CA HIS A 122 14.39 -3.83 -6.47
C HIS A 122 14.27 -5.03 -5.51
N GLU A 123 15.03 -5.02 -4.41
CA GLU A 123 14.92 -6.05 -3.37
C GLU A 123 13.51 -6.08 -2.77
N LEU A 124 12.96 -4.91 -2.41
CA LEU A 124 11.61 -4.79 -1.88
C LEU A 124 10.55 -5.26 -2.88
N LYS A 125 10.73 -4.97 -4.17
CA LYS A 125 9.81 -5.45 -5.19
C LYS A 125 9.82 -6.97 -5.30
N ALA A 126 11.00 -7.58 -5.28
CA ALA A 126 11.12 -9.04 -5.30
C ALA A 126 10.46 -9.68 -4.05
N GLU A 127 10.59 -9.06 -2.88
CA GLU A 127 9.94 -9.51 -1.64
C GLU A 127 8.40 -9.42 -1.75
N LEU A 128 7.87 -8.35 -2.36
CA LEU A 128 6.43 -8.22 -2.61
C LEU A 128 5.92 -9.26 -3.61
N ASP A 129 6.66 -9.50 -4.69
CA ASP A 129 6.32 -10.52 -5.69
C ASP A 129 6.28 -11.92 -5.05
N TYR A 130 7.22 -12.21 -4.15
CA TYR A 130 7.19 -13.43 -3.35
C TYR A 130 5.93 -13.49 -2.45
N CYS A 131 5.63 -12.44 -1.69
CA CYS A 131 4.41 -12.38 -0.89
C CYS A 131 3.13 -12.57 -1.72
N ALA A 132 3.11 -12.03 -2.95
CA ALA A 132 1.97 -12.18 -3.87
C ALA A 132 1.78 -13.64 -4.32
N SER A 133 2.87 -14.40 -4.47
CA SER A 133 2.83 -15.82 -4.82
C SER A 133 2.26 -16.72 -3.72
N LEU A 134 2.23 -16.23 -2.48
CA LEU A 134 1.73 -16.95 -1.31
C LEU A 134 0.22 -16.81 -1.08
N LEU A 135 -0.48 -16.07 -1.94
CA LEU A 135 -1.94 -15.90 -1.80
C LEU A 135 -2.72 -17.18 -2.18
N PRO A 136 -3.78 -17.51 -1.46
CA PRO A 136 -4.32 -16.85 -0.26
C PRO A 136 -3.41 -17.04 0.97
N LEU A 137 -3.23 -15.96 1.73
CA LEU A 137 -2.31 -15.98 2.88
C LEU A 137 -2.87 -16.84 4.02
N ASP A 138 -2.02 -17.69 4.58
CA ASP A 138 -2.18 -18.20 5.95
C ASP A 138 -1.58 -17.19 6.96
N LYS A 139 -1.67 -17.52 8.25
CA LYS A 139 -1.15 -16.61 9.29
C LYS A 139 0.36 -16.42 9.23
N GLU A 140 1.11 -17.41 8.77
CA GLU A 140 2.57 -17.35 8.69
C GLU A 140 2.99 -16.46 7.50
N ASN A 141 2.40 -16.73 6.33
CA ASN A 141 2.64 -15.94 5.13
C ASN A 141 2.19 -14.48 5.29
N ALA A 142 1.11 -14.25 6.04
CA ALA A 142 0.65 -12.91 6.35
C ALA A 142 1.63 -12.12 7.24
N ARG A 143 2.42 -12.79 8.11
CA ARG A 143 3.51 -12.15 8.86
C ARG A 143 4.65 -11.69 7.94
N GLN A 144 4.97 -12.46 6.90
CA GLN A 144 5.97 -12.05 5.91
C GLN A 144 5.52 -10.77 5.19
N LEU A 145 4.25 -10.72 4.78
CA LEU A 145 3.67 -9.50 4.21
C LEU A 145 3.69 -8.32 5.18
N LYS A 146 3.47 -8.55 6.49
CA LYS A 146 3.59 -7.53 7.53
C LYS A 146 5.03 -7.00 7.63
N THR A 147 6.02 -7.89 7.65
CA THR A 147 7.44 -7.51 7.68
C THR A 147 7.79 -6.67 6.45
N TYR A 148 7.40 -7.10 5.25
CA TYR A 148 7.54 -6.32 4.03
C TYR A 148 6.90 -4.92 4.14
N PHE A 149 5.66 -4.84 4.64
CA PHE A 149 4.94 -3.58 4.79
C PHE A 149 5.69 -2.56 5.65
N PHE A 150 6.27 -2.99 6.77
CA PHE A 150 7.07 -2.10 7.61
C PHE A 150 8.40 -1.73 6.94
N LYS A 151 9.11 -2.68 6.32
CA LYS A 151 10.33 -2.39 5.55
C LYS A 151 10.07 -1.33 4.49
N ARG A 152 8.97 -1.47 3.73
CA ARG A 152 8.58 -0.49 2.72
C ARG A 152 8.27 0.89 3.31
N LYS A 153 7.57 0.98 4.44
CA LYS A 153 7.33 2.26 5.13
C LYS A 153 8.63 2.97 5.52
N TYR A 154 9.61 2.22 6.02
CA TYR A 154 10.91 2.79 6.35
C TYR A 154 11.69 3.21 5.11
N TYR A 155 11.68 2.40 4.06
CA TYR A 155 12.29 2.74 2.79
C TYR A 155 11.72 4.06 2.24
N LEU A 156 10.40 4.22 2.19
CA LEU A 156 9.75 5.44 1.70
C LEU A 156 10.13 6.68 2.52
N ARG A 157 10.29 6.52 3.85
CA ARG A 157 10.77 7.61 4.70
C ARG A 157 12.23 8.00 4.39
N ILE A 158 13.09 7.01 4.15
CA ILE A 158 14.49 7.27 3.75
C ILE A 158 14.54 7.93 2.39
N GLN A 159 13.76 7.46 1.43
CA GLN A 159 13.65 8.05 0.10
C GLN A 159 13.15 9.51 0.15
N ASP A 160 12.16 9.81 0.99
CA ASP A 160 11.67 11.18 1.19
C ASP A 160 12.77 12.08 1.78
N ASN A 161 13.53 11.60 2.77
CA ASN A 161 14.65 12.34 3.32
C ASN A 161 15.75 12.58 2.28
N PHE A 162 16.13 11.56 1.51
CA PHE A 162 17.12 11.67 0.45
C PHE A 162 16.69 12.65 -0.65
N SER A 163 15.40 12.67 -1.01
CA SER A 163 14.87 13.54 -2.06
C SER A 163 15.07 15.04 -1.78
N LYS A 164 15.25 15.43 -0.52
CA LYS A 164 15.52 16.83 -0.12
C LYS A 164 16.88 17.31 -0.58
N PHE A 165 17.82 16.39 -0.80
CA PHE A 165 19.17 16.68 -1.33
C PHE A 165 19.21 16.61 -2.87
N ALA A 166 18.18 16.10 -3.51
CA ALA A 166 18.09 15.99 -4.97
C ALA A 166 17.62 17.28 -5.68
N GLN A 167 17.20 18.30 -4.90
CA GLN A 167 16.80 19.59 -5.48
C GLN A 167 18.01 20.50 -5.63
N PRO A 168 18.20 21.08 -6.84
CA PRO A 168 19.27 22.02 -7.13
C PRO A 168 19.10 23.36 -6.40
#